data_51d077f6231319f4e1d4b765b528bd01
#
_entry.id   51d077f6231319f4e1d4b765b528bd01
#
_cell.length_a   1.000
_cell.length_b   1.000
_cell.length_c   1.000
_cell.angle_alpha   90.00
_cell.angle_beta   90.00
_cell.angle_gamma   90.00
#
_symmetry.space_group_name_H-M   'P 1'
#
loop_
_entity.id
_entity.type
_entity.pdbx_description
1 polymer ?
#
loop_
_entity_poly.entity_id
_entity_poly.type
_entity_poly.pdbx_seq_one_letter_code
_entity_poly.pdbx_strand_id
1 'polypeptide(L)'
;FHSSAASKGFPYLTGREQEAMLLYRPRYRHPERTTKPGNLAEAEAIGSGLTPLYADLADFMLDVETPNGERLGIDDPRLMSMLREGIRDRHELTLLRSHRAMTDCRPVSIFSLQTVRQLSKEFGIDLDKRRFRANLYVDLESVNAFAEEQFVGRTLRVGARTEIAVVERDSRCKMITLDPDSADPNPEVMRRLARDHEGKAGIYAVVLVEGTIRPGDEIALLD
;
A
#
# COMPACT_ATOMS: atom_id res chain seq x y z
N PHE A 1 13.03 4.44 4.48
CA PHE A 1 14.36 4.24 5.07
C PHE A 1 14.96 2.93 4.57
N HIS A 2 16.23 2.96 4.18
CA HIS A 2 17.00 1.77 3.84
C HIS A 2 17.59 1.17 5.12
N SER A 3 17.57 -0.16 5.23
CA SER A 3 18.17 -0.88 6.34
C SER A 3 19.28 -1.80 5.82
N SER A 4 20.46 -1.76 6.41
CA SER A 4 21.57 -2.66 6.07
C SER A 4 21.31 -4.12 6.46
N ALA A 5 20.28 -4.36 7.28
CA ALA A 5 19.82 -5.70 7.64
C ALA A 5 18.77 -6.27 6.72
N ALA A 6 18.56 -5.62 5.60
CA ALA A 6 17.55 -6.07 4.64
C ALA A 6 17.60 -7.58 4.44
N SER A 7 16.61 -8.26 4.97
CA SER A 7 16.47 -9.68 4.79
C SER A 7 16.19 -9.96 3.31
N LYS A 8 17.10 -10.68 2.66
CA LYS A 8 16.86 -11.40 1.42
C LYS A 8 16.10 -10.61 0.32
N GLY A 9 16.62 -9.46 -0.08
CA GLY A 9 16.17 -8.80 -1.31
C GLY A 9 15.20 -7.63 -1.15
N PHE A 10 14.75 -7.33 0.07
CA PHE A 10 13.94 -6.14 0.33
C PHE A 10 14.67 -5.17 1.27
N PRO A 11 15.27 -4.09 0.74
CA PRO A 11 16.23 -3.27 1.47
C PRO A 11 15.59 -2.18 2.35
N TYR A 12 14.28 -2.11 2.46
CA TYR A 12 13.60 -1.03 3.18
C TYR A 12 13.14 -1.48 4.56
N LEU A 13 13.25 -0.55 5.53
CA LEU A 13 12.64 -0.74 6.84
C LEU A 13 11.12 -0.74 6.71
N THR A 14 10.49 -1.75 7.27
CA THR A 14 9.04 -1.91 7.27
C THR A 14 8.53 -2.32 8.65
N GLY A 15 7.22 -2.38 8.81
CA GLY A 15 6.58 -2.95 10.00
C GLY A 15 6.88 -4.45 10.22
N ARG A 16 7.59 -5.11 9.28
CA ARG A 16 8.07 -6.49 9.50
C ARG A 16 9.20 -6.51 10.53
N GLU A 17 10.06 -5.51 10.51
CA GLU A 17 11.20 -5.33 11.41
C GLU A 17 10.82 -4.50 12.64
N GLN A 18 9.99 -3.48 12.45
CA GLN A 18 9.54 -2.58 13.50
C GLN A 18 8.03 -2.34 13.39
N GLU A 19 7.27 -3.02 14.19
CA GLU A 19 5.81 -3.00 14.16
C GLU A 19 5.26 -1.60 14.44
N ALA A 20 5.83 -0.89 15.40
CA ALA A 20 5.44 0.48 15.74
C ALA A 20 5.60 1.49 14.59
N MET A 21 6.29 1.12 13.50
CA MET A 21 6.40 1.97 12.32
C MET A 21 5.04 2.28 11.68
N LEU A 22 4.01 1.44 11.91
CA LEU A 22 2.64 1.68 11.45
C LEU A 22 2.00 2.90 12.12
N LEU A 23 2.49 3.28 13.29
CA LEU A 23 1.94 4.39 14.07
C LEU A 23 2.49 5.75 13.66
N TYR A 24 3.55 5.76 12.86
CA TYR A 24 4.12 6.98 12.29
C TYR A 24 3.27 7.40 11.08
N ARG A 25 2.76 8.64 11.10
CA ARG A 25 1.83 9.14 10.08
C ARG A 25 2.49 10.21 9.21
N PRO A 26 2.98 9.85 8.02
CA PRO A 26 3.55 10.81 7.09
C PRO A 26 2.45 11.73 6.52
N ARG A 27 2.76 13.01 6.39
CA ARG A 27 1.89 14.01 5.79
C ARG A 27 2.72 14.93 4.90
N TYR A 28 2.25 15.20 3.71
CA TYR A 28 2.88 16.22 2.87
C TYR A 28 2.77 17.59 3.53
N ARG A 29 3.86 18.38 3.48
CA ARG A 29 3.84 19.79 3.92
C ARG A 29 2.92 20.62 3.05
N HIS A 30 2.85 20.29 1.77
CA HIS A 30 2.08 20.97 0.74
C HIS A 30 1.14 20.00 0.03
N PRO A 31 0.14 19.41 0.74
CA PRO A 31 -0.76 18.42 0.13
C PRO A 31 -1.53 19.02 -1.05
N GLU A 32 -1.77 20.34 -1.02
CA GLU A 32 -2.40 21.06 -2.10
C GLU A 32 -1.58 21.07 -3.40
N ARG A 33 -0.28 20.84 -3.36
CA ARG A 33 0.59 20.79 -4.53
C ARG A 33 0.74 19.39 -5.10
N THR A 34 0.51 18.36 -4.28
CA THR A 34 0.67 16.96 -4.64
C THR A 34 -0.59 16.30 -5.21
N THR A 35 -1.78 16.83 -4.85
CA THR A 35 -3.08 16.18 -5.16
C THR A 35 -4.09 17.12 -5.81
N LYS A 36 -3.71 18.33 -6.22
CA LYS A 36 -4.65 19.30 -6.75
C LYS A 36 -5.16 18.97 -8.14
N PRO A 37 -6.38 19.46 -8.45
CA PRO A 37 -6.98 19.33 -9.77
C PRO A 37 -6.09 19.77 -10.93
N GLY A 38 -5.22 20.76 -10.74
CA GLY A 38 -4.27 21.20 -11.74
C GLY A 38 -3.27 20.12 -12.15
N ASN A 39 -2.71 19.41 -11.18
CA ASN A 39 -1.79 18.31 -11.46
C ASN A 39 -2.53 17.13 -12.10
N LEU A 40 -3.77 16.88 -11.70
CA LEU A 40 -4.60 15.83 -12.28
C LEU A 40 -4.99 16.13 -13.72
N ALA A 41 -5.37 17.36 -14.02
CA ALA A 41 -5.72 17.80 -15.37
C ALA A 41 -4.49 17.73 -16.31
N GLU A 42 -3.32 18.11 -15.82
CA GLU A 42 -2.06 17.98 -16.55
C GLU A 42 -1.72 16.51 -16.81
N ALA A 43 -1.87 15.64 -15.79
CA ALA A 43 -1.65 14.21 -15.93
C ALA A 43 -2.64 13.57 -16.91
N GLU A 44 -3.90 13.99 -16.91
CA GLU A 44 -4.92 13.53 -17.86
C GLU A 44 -4.67 13.99 -19.29
N ALA A 45 -4.02 15.13 -19.47
CA ALA A 45 -3.66 15.67 -20.79
C ALA A 45 -2.40 15.01 -21.41
N ILE A 46 -1.58 14.35 -20.61
CA ILE A 46 -0.37 13.67 -21.10
C ILE A 46 -0.77 12.40 -21.85
N GLY A 47 -0.12 12.17 -22.99
CA GLY A 47 -0.32 10.97 -23.81
C GLY A 47 0.06 9.69 -23.08
N SER A 48 -0.52 8.56 -23.51
CA SER A 48 -0.19 7.24 -22.98
C SER A 48 1.32 6.94 -23.06
N GLY A 49 1.86 6.32 -22.03
CA GLY A 49 3.28 5.93 -21.96
C GLY A 49 4.22 7.03 -21.47
N LEU A 50 3.69 8.21 -21.14
CA LEU A 50 4.48 9.30 -20.55
C LEU A 50 4.11 9.42 -19.07
N THR A 51 5.08 9.25 -18.19
CA THR A 51 4.88 9.47 -16.74
C THR A 51 4.80 10.97 -16.47
N PRO A 52 3.73 11.46 -15.85
CA PRO A 52 3.64 12.85 -15.45
C PRO A 52 4.82 13.22 -14.52
N LEU A 53 5.54 14.27 -14.85
CA LEU A 53 6.49 14.88 -13.93
C LEU A 53 5.70 15.77 -12.99
N TYR A 54 5.37 15.23 -11.83
CA TYR A 54 4.82 16.05 -10.78
C TYR A 54 5.89 16.99 -10.27
N ALA A 55 5.53 18.23 -10.11
CA ALA A 55 6.11 19.34 -9.37
C ALA A 55 7.55 19.21 -8.86
N ASP A 56 8.11 20.30 -8.41
CA ASP A 56 9.41 20.34 -7.75
C ASP A 56 9.46 19.32 -6.60
N LEU A 57 10.58 18.61 -6.49
CA LEU A 57 10.84 17.67 -5.40
C LEU A 57 10.61 18.29 -4.00
N ALA A 58 10.72 19.61 -3.88
CA ALA A 58 10.39 20.33 -2.64
C ALA A 58 8.91 20.23 -2.26
N ASP A 59 8.03 20.06 -3.24
CA ASP A 59 6.59 19.93 -2.99
C ASP A 59 6.22 18.58 -2.35
N PHE A 60 7.10 17.60 -2.43
CA PHE A 60 6.95 16.27 -1.81
C PHE A 60 7.61 16.14 -0.43
N MET A 61 7.97 17.25 0.20
CA MET A 61 8.49 17.22 1.57
C MET A 61 7.43 16.75 2.55
N LEU A 62 7.83 15.85 3.42
CA LEU A 62 6.98 15.22 4.41
C LEU A 62 7.33 15.69 5.82
N ASP A 63 6.31 15.86 6.63
CA ASP A 63 6.39 15.78 8.07
C ASP A 63 5.82 14.45 8.54
N VAL A 64 6.34 13.94 9.63
CA VAL A 64 5.90 12.69 10.23
C VAL A 64 5.38 12.96 11.62
N GLU A 65 4.12 12.64 11.85
CA GLU A 65 3.54 12.60 13.19
C GLU A 65 3.96 11.28 13.84
N THR A 66 4.66 11.38 14.95
CA THR A 66 5.18 10.25 15.71
C THR A 66 4.10 9.66 16.63
N PRO A 67 4.27 8.44 17.16
CA PRO A 67 3.28 7.81 18.06
C PRO A 67 2.95 8.62 19.32
N ASN A 68 3.89 9.47 19.78
CA ASN A 68 3.68 10.36 20.92
C ASN A 68 3.07 11.73 20.55
N GLY A 69 2.68 11.91 19.28
CA GLY A 69 2.05 13.14 18.78
C GLY A 69 3.02 14.26 18.40
N GLU A 70 4.33 14.04 18.47
CA GLU A 70 5.31 15.03 18.00
C GLU A 70 5.34 15.04 16.47
N ARG A 71 5.49 16.22 15.87
CA ARG A 71 5.59 16.38 14.42
C ARG A 71 7.03 16.74 14.04
N LEU A 72 7.66 15.86 13.28
CA LEU A 72 9.07 15.98 12.86
C LEU A 72 9.15 16.01 11.32
N GLY A 73 10.10 16.77 10.80
CA GLY A 73 10.45 16.66 9.38
C GLY A 73 11.00 15.26 9.07
N ILE A 74 10.76 14.76 7.86
CA ILE A 74 11.27 13.44 7.43
C ILE A 74 12.78 13.32 7.53
N ASP A 75 13.49 14.44 7.48
CA ASP A 75 14.94 14.59 7.56
C ASP A 75 15.45 14.94 8.98
N ASP A 76 14.55 15.05 9.96
CA ASP A 76 14.94 15.32 11.35
C ASP A 76 15.72 14.14 11.94
N PRO A 77 16.96 14.34 12.47
CA PRO A 77 17.75 13.26 13.06
C PRO A 77 17.05 12.52 14.21
N ARG A 78 16.16 13.19 14.95
CA ARG A 78 15.38 12.58 16.03
C ARG A 78 14.46 11.49 15.53
N LEU A 79 13.82 11.69 14.36
CA LEU A 79 12.98 10.68 13.73
C LEU A 79 13.78 9.40 13.43
N MET A 80 14.99 9.56 12.89
CA MET A 80 15.90 8.45 12.63
C MET A 80 16.26 7.70 13.92
N SER A 81 16.53 8.43 14.99
CA SER A 81 16.87 7.84 16.30
C SER A 81 15.70 7.05 16.86
N MET A 82 14.48 7.59 16.83
CA MET A 82 13.25 6.92 17.27
C MET A 82 12.99 5.64 16.47
N LEU A 83 13.20 5.68 15.16
CA LEU A 83 13.02 4.49 14.32
C LEU A 83 14.05 3.40 14.64
N ARG A 84 15.28 3.77 15.02
CA ARG A 84 16.34 2.83 15.42
C ARG A 84 16.07 2.14 16.76
N GLU A 85 15.44 2.83 17.71
CA GLU A 85 15.16 2.28 19.04
C GLU A 85 14.29 1.01 19.00
N GLY A 86 13.39 0.91 18.01
CA GLY A 86 12.52 -0.25 17.85
C GLY A 86 13.15 -1.43 17.10
N ILE A 87 14.35 -1.29 16.57
CA ILE A 87 15.02 -2.33 15.77
C ILE A 87 15.93 -3.17 16.67
N ARG A 88 15.72 -4.49 16.69
CA ARG A 88 16.46 -5.41 17.56
C ARG A 88 17.95 -5.49 17.25
N ASP A 89 18.33 -5.35 15.99
CA ASP A 89 19.71 -5.35 15.54
C ASP A 89 20.16 -3.92 15.21
N ARG A 90 21.40 -3.55 15.56
CA ARG A 90 21.95 -2.22 15.31
C ARG A 90 22.28 -2.02 13.83
N HIS A 91 21.22 -1.91 13.02
CA HIS A 91 21.38 -1.65 11.61
C HIS A 91 21.49 -0.15 11.34
N GLU A 92 22.34 0.19 10.39
CA GLU A 92 22.36 1.55 9.89
C GLU A 92 21.11 1.81 9.07
N LEU A 93 20.39 2.88 9.44
CA LEU A 93 19.29 3.42 8.67
C LEU A 93 19.77 4.61 7.85
N THR A 94 19.42 4.61 6.59
CA THR A 94 19.66 5.73 5.68
C THR A 94 18.34 6.20 5.10
N LEU A 95 18.08 7.50 5.15
CA LEU A 95 16.95 8.09 4.47
C LEU A 95 17.25 8.10 2.97
N LEU A 96 16.43 7.39 2.20
CA LEU A 96 16.47 7.43 0.75
C LEU A 96 15.26 8.19 0.21
N ARG A 97 15.47 8.91 -0.86
CA ARG A 97 14.44 9.58 -1.62
C ARG A 97 14.44 9.07 -3.04
N SER A 98 13.27 8.77 -3.56
CA SER A 98 13.08 8.38 -4.95
C SER A 98 11.84 9.05 -5.51
N HIS A 99 11.92 9.52 -6.76
CA HIS A 99 10.77 9.97 -7.54
C HIS A 99 10.08 8.79 -8.27
N ARG A 100 10.58 7.58 -8.08
CA ARG A 100 9.92 6.35 -8.52
C ARG A 100 9.28 5.66 -7.34
N ALA A 101 8.11 5.08 -7.54
CA ALA A 101 7.46 4.29 -6.51
C ALA A 101 8.35 3.14 -6.04
N MET A 102 8.49 3.01 -4.73
CA MET A 102 9.19 1.89 -4.09
C MET A 102 8.17 0.82 -3.76
N THR A 103 7.94 -0.08 -4.73
CA THR A 103 6.96 -1.17 -4.57
C THR A 103 7.57 -2.35 -3.83
N ASP A 104 6.78 -3.02 -2.99
CA ASP A 104 7.21 -4.27 -2.32
C ASP A 104 7.27 -5.42 -3.33
N CYS A 105 6.17 -5.74 -3.97
CA CYS A 105 6.07 -6.84 -4.93
C CYS A 105 5.62 -6.34 -6.31
N ARG A 106 4.42 -5.77 -6.39
CA ARG A 106 3.84 -5.22 -7.62
C ARG A 106 3.34 -3.80 -7.38
N PRO A 107 3.21 -2.98 -8.45
CA PRO A 107 2.85 -1.58 -8.30
C PRO A 107 1.45 -1.35 -7.74
N VAL A 108 0.50 -2.24 -8.01
CA VAL A 108 -0.89 -2.10 -7.58
C VAL A 108 -1.37 -3.38 -6.90
N SER A 109 -1.94 -3.25 -5.70
CA SER A 109 -2.67 -4.30 -5.01
C SER A 109 -4.15 -3.95 -4.90
N ILE A 110 -5.00 -4.94 -5.13
CA ILE A 110 -6.46 -4.79 -5.14
C ILE A 110 -7.06 -5.81 -4.18
N PHE A 111 -8.05 -5.38 -3.42
CA PHE A 111 -8.70 -6.24 -2.44
C PHE A 111 -10.21 -5.97 -2.41
N SER A 112 -11.03 -7.02 -2.47
CA SER A 112 -12.48 -6.82 -2.42
C SER A 112 -12.99 -6.68 -0.98
N LEU A 113 -14.03 -5.87 -0.81
CA LEU A 113 -14.70 -5.72 0.47
C LEU A 113 -15.45 -7.01 0.87
N GLN A 114 -15.87 -7.80 -0.10
CA GLN A 114 -16.51 -9.11 0.12
C GLN A 114 -15.52 -10.08 0.76
N THR A 115 -14.28 -10.11 0.27
CA THR A 115 -13.22 -10.95 0.85
C THR A 115 -12.86 -10.52 2.28
N VAL A 116 -12.81 -9.21 2.57
CA VAL A 116 -12.61 -8.74 3.95
C VAL A 116 -13.70 -9.26 4.88
N ARG A 117 -14.96 -9.12 4.49
CA ARG A 117 -16.12 -9.57 5.29
C ARG A 117 -16.09 -11.08 5.51
N GLN A 118 -15.76 -11.85 4.48
CA GLN A 118 -15.68 -13.31 4.57
C GLN A 118 -14.56 -13.76 5.50
N LEU A 119 -13.36 -13.20 5.35
CA LEU A 119 -12.23 -13.50 6.23
C LEU A 119 -12.53 -13.12 7.68
N SER A 120 -13.21 -12.00 7.93
CA SER A 120 -13.65 -11.62 9.28
C SER A 120 -14.56 -12.67 9.87
N LYS A 121 -15.53 -13.15 9.10
CA LYS A 121 -16.48 -14.20 9.53
C LYS A 121 -15.78 -15.53 9.79
N GLU A 122 -14.92 -15.99 8.88
CA GLU A 122 -14.19 -17.25 9.00
C GLU A 122 -13.25 -17.25 10.20
N PHE A 123 -12.57 -16.13 10.44
CA PHE A 123 -11.62 -16.02 11.52
C PHE A 123 -12.28 -15.67 12.87
N GLY A 124 -13.56 -15.27 12.87
CA GLY A 124 -14.22 -14.79 14.07
C GLY A 124 -13.57 -13.53 14.67
N ILE A 125 -12.97 -12.71 13.79
CA ILE A 125 -12.23 -11.49 14.15
C ILE A 125 -12.77 -10.39 13.24
N ASP A 126 -13.13 -9.25 13.80
CA ASP A 126 -13.46 -8.07 12.99
C ASP A 126 -12.17 -7.51 12.37
N LEU A 127 -11.95 -7.86 11.10
CA LEU A 127 -10.73 -7.48 10.38
C LEU A 127 -10.90 -6.11 9.73
N ASP A 128 -10.15 -5.14 10.21
CA ASP A 128 -10.02 -3.88 9.49
C ASP A 128 -9.34 -4.10 8.14
N LYS A 129 -9.96 -3.64 7.06
CA LYS A 129 -9.41 -3.76 5.69
C LYS A 129 -8.01 -3.16 5.56
N ARG A 130 -7.67 -2.15 6.35
CA ARG A 130 -6.35 -1.51 6.35
C ARG A 130 -5.20 -2.47 6.68
N ARG A 131 -5.46 -3.60 7.32
CA ARG A 131 -4.47 -4.66 7.56
C ARG A 131 -3.89 -5.20 6.26
N PHE A 132 -4.69 -5.25 5.21
CA PHE A 132 -4.29 -5.77 3.89
C PHE A 132 -3.51 -4.75 3.05
N ARG A 133 -3.51 -3.45 3.43
CA ARG A 133 -2.70 -2.40 2.82
C ARG A 133 -2.81 -2.33 1.29
N ALA A 134 -3.99 -2.65 0.77
CA ALA A 134 -4.23 -2.57 -0.66
C ALA A 134 -4.25 -1.12 -1.16
N ASN A 135 -3.82 -0.91 -2.41
CA ASN A 135 -3.93 0.38 -3.08
C ASN A 135 -5.39 0.68 -3.43
N LEU A 136 -6.12 -0.34 -3.87
CA LEU A 136 -7.53 -0.25 -4.25
C LEU A 136 -8.37 -1.24 -3.43
N TYR A 137 -9.40 -0.72 -2.78
CA TYR A 137 -10.47 -1.54 -2.21
C TYR A 137 -11.67 -1.44 -3.11
N VAL A 138 -12.14 -2.60 -3.60
CA VAL A 138 -13.23 -2.68 -4.56
C VAL A 138 -14.47 -3.31 -3.93
N ASP A 139 -15.64 -2.78 -4.29
CA ASP A 139 -16.92 -3.37 -3.94
C ASP A 139 -17.48 -4.04 -5.20
N LEU A 140 -17.39 -5.36 -5.24
CA LEU A 140 -17.82 -6.13 -6.40
C LEU A 140 -19.34 -6.35 -6.35
N GLU A 141 -19.99 -6.38 -7.51
CA GLU A 141 -21.40 -6.76 -7.61
C GLU A 141 -21.63 -8.21 -7.16
N SER A 142 -20.62 -9.07 -7.33
CA SER A 142 -20.66 -10.43 -6.83
C SER A 142 -20.74 -10.47 -5.30
N VAL A 143 -21.63 -11.28 -4.77
CA VAL A 143 -21.73 -11.56 -3.33
C VAL A 143 -20.65 -12.54 -2.85
N ASN A 144 -19.91 -13.17 -3.76
CA ASN A 144 -18.91 -14.17 -3.44
C ASN A 144 -17.61 -13.51 -3.01
N ALA A 145 -17.06 -13.98 -1.91
CA ALA A 145 -15.69 -13.65 -1.51
C ALA A 145 -14.68 -14.24 -2.48
N PHE A 146 -13.51 -13.64 -2.55
CA PHE A 146 -12.42 -14.01 -3.46
C PHE A 146 -12.79 -13.94 -4.95
N ALA A 147 -13.92 -13.29 -5.30
CA ALA A 147 -14.33 -13.14 -6.69
C ALA A 147 -13.32 -12.30 -7.50
N GLU A 148 -12.56 -11.42 -6.84
CA GLU A 148 -11.47 -10.69 -7.48
C GLU A 148 -10.39 -11.61 -8.06
N GLU A 149 -10.20 -12.80 -7.53
CA GLU A 149 -9.18 -13.75 -8.01
C GLU A 149 -9.44 -14.26 -9.43
N GLN A 150 -10.70 -14.23 -9.88
CA GLN A 150 -11.05 -14.60 -11.27
C GLN A 150 -10.48 -13.62 -12.31
N PHE A 151 -10.06 -12.44 -11.89
CA PHE A 151 -9.43 -11.47 -12.78
C PHE A 151 -7.95 -11.73 -13.04
N VAL A 152 -7.33 -12.70 -12.39
CA VAL A 152 -5.93 -13.07 -12.66
C VAL A 152 -5.77 -13.48 -14.13
N GLY A 153 -4.84 -12.84 -14.82
CA GLY A 153 -4.63 -13.00 -16.26
C GLY A 153 -5.53 -12.12 -17.14
N ARG A 154 -6.33 -11.23 -16.55
CA ARG A 154 -7.27 -10.37 -17.27
C ARG A 154 -6.86 -8.90 -17.20
N THR A 155 -7.40 -8.11 -18.11
CA THR A 155 -7.23 -6.66 -18.15
C THR A 155 -8.49 -5.97 -17.64
N LEU A 156 -8.30 -5.02 -16.73
CA LEU A 156 -9.37 -4.21 -16.16
C LEU A 156 -9.18 -2.75 -16.53
N ARG A 157 -10.27 -2.08 -16.87
CA ARG A 157 -10.32 -0.62 -16.92
C ARG A 157 -10.89 -0.09 -15.61
N VAL A 158 -10.20 0.89 -15.03
CA VAL A 158 -10.60 1.58 -13.81
C VAL A 158 -10.87 3.04 -14.14
N GLY A 159 -12.12 3.48 -13.95
CA GLY A 159 -12.57 4.81 -14.35
C GLY A 159 -12.55 5.01 -15.86
N ALA A 160 -12.28 6.24 -16.30
CA ALA A 160 -12.42 6.62 -17.69
C ALA A 160 -11.32 6.07 -18.61
N ARG A 161 -10.09 5.88 -18.09
CA ARG A 161 -8.93 5.65 -18.95
C ARG A 161 -7.93 4.61 -18.44
N THR A 162 -7.75 4.50 -17.12
CA THR A 162 -6.70 3.66 -16.54
C THR A 162 -6.95 2.19 -16.88
N GLU A 163 -5.92 1.53 -17.43
CA GLU A 163 -5.97 0.09 -17.68
C GLU A 163 -4.88 -0.63 -16.86
N ILE A 164 -5.25 -1.73 -16.25
CA ILE A 164 -4.36 -2.54 -15.41
C ILE A 164 -4.48 -4.01 -15.81
N ALA A 165 -3.35 -4.71 -15.89
CA ALA A 165 -3.34 -6.16 -16.04
C ALA A 165 -3.19 -6.81 -14.66
N VAL A 166 -4.09 -7.70 -14.32
CA VAL A 166 -4.01 -8.50 -13.09
C VAL A 166 -3.09 -9.68 -13.35
N VAL A 167 -2.01 -9.77 -12.57
CA VAL A 167 -0.92 -10.70 -12.86
C VAL A 167 -0.91 -11.93 -11.96
N GLU A 168 -1.30 -11.78 -10.70
CA GLU A 168 -1.26 -12.88 -9.74
C GLU A 168 -2.11 -12.61 -8.49
N ARG A 169 -2.36 -13.66 -7.70
CA ARG A 169 -2.92 -13.53 -6.35
C ARG A 169 -1.88 -12.93 -5.40
N ASP A 170 -2.34 -12.08 -4.49
CA ASP A 170 -1.47 -11.40 -3.51
C ASP A 170 -1.08 -12.35 -2.37
N SER A 171 0.22 -12.68 -2.30
CA SER A 171 0.79 -13.47 -1.21
C SER A 171 1.00 -12.59 0.01
N ARG A 172 0.35 -12.96 1.11
CA ARG A 172 0.36 -12.18 2.34
C ARG A 172 1.55 -12.51 3.24
N CYS A 173 1.94 -11.56 4.04
CA CYS A 173 3.04 -11.69 4.99
C CYS A 173 2.60 -11.24 6.39
N LYS A 174 3.53 -11.25 7.34
CA LYS A 174 3.31 -10.79 8.73
C LYS A 174 2.56 -9.47 8.84
N MET A 175 2.65 -8.58 7.87
CA MET A 175 2.02 -7.24 7.93
C MET A 175 0.52 -7.28 8.19
N ILE A 176 -0.21 -8.28 7.70
CA ILE A 176 -1.66 -8.40 7.94
C ILE A 176 -2.01 -8.72 9.40
N THR A 177 -1.05 -9.19 10.17
CA THR A 177 -1.27 -9.48 11.60
C THR A 177 -1.31 -8.23 12.45
N LEU A 178 -0.73 -7.13 11.97
CA LEU A 178 -0.60 -5.90 12.74
C LEU A 178 -1.91 -5.11 12.72
N ASP A 179 -2.32 -4.67 13.90
CA ASP A 179 -3.45 -3.75 14.00
C ASP A 179 -3.06 -2.39 13.42
N PRO A 180 -3.88 -1.77 12.56
CA PRO A 180 -3.51 -0.53 11.89
C PRO A 180 -3.46 0.69 12.81
N ASP A 181 -4.07 0.62 14.00
CA ASP A 181 -4.16 1.75 14.93
C ASP A 181 -3.26 1.57 16.16
N SER A 182 -3.01 0.33 16.60
CA SER A 182 -2.17 0.03 17.78
C SER A 182 -0.83 -0.62 17.43
N ALA A 183 -0.70 -1.16 16.21
CA ALA A 183 0.39 -2.02 15.78
C ALA A 183 0.48 -3.37 16.53
N ASP A 184 -0.50 -3.70 17.36
CA ASP A 184 -0.54 -4.96 18.11
C ASP A 184 -0.62 -6.15 17.14
N PRO A 185 0.24 -7.16 17.30
CA PRO A 185 0.24 -8.31 16.42
C PRO A 185 -0.83 -9.33 16.82
N ASN A 186 -1.61 -9.80 15.85
CA ASN A 186 -2.44 -10.98 15.97
C ASN A 186 -1.98 -12.06 14.97
N PRO A 187 -1.03 -12.94 15.35
CA PRO A 187 -0.49 -13.96 14.47
C PRO A 187 -1.53 -14.95 13.94
N GLU A 188 -2.66 -15.07 14.61
CA GLU A 188 -3.75 -15.99 14.22
C GLU A 188 -4.32 -15.62 12.86
N VAL A 189 -4.35 -14.33 12.50
CA VAL A 189 -4.80 -13.86 11.18
C VAL A 189 -3.96 -14.53 10.06
N MET A 190 -2.64 -14.51 10.18
CA MET A 190 -1.77 -15.12 9.16
C MET A 190 -1.80 -16.64 9.19
N ARG A 191 -1.90 -17.26 10.39
CA ARG A 191 -1.99 -18.73 10.50
C ARG A 191 -3.23 -19.27 9.80
N ARG A 192 -4.40 -18.64 10.05
CA ARG A 192 -5.66 -19.04 9.41
C ARG A 192 -5.63 -18.80 7.92
N LEU A 193 -5.16 -17.64 7.48
CA LEU A 193 -5.03 -17.37 6.05
C LEU A 193 -4.10 -18.40 5.35
N ALA A 194 -2.99 -18.76 5.99
CA ALA A 194 -2.07 -19.76 5.43
C ALA A 194 -2.70 -21.15 5.35
N ARG A 195 -3.47 -21.54 6.36
CA ARG A 195 -4.13 -22.84 6.43
C ARG A 195 -5.29 -22.98 5.45
N ASP A 196 -6.12 -21.94 5.36
CA ASP A 196 -7.42 -22.03 4.71
C ASP A 196 -7.41 -21.43 3.28
N HIS A 197 -6.45 -20.53 2.99
CA HIS A 197 -6.35 -19.78 1.72
C HIS A 197 -4.93 -19.73 1.14
N GLU A 198 -4.08 -20.70 1.44
CA GLU A 198 -2.71 -20.79 0.92
C GLU A 198 -1.81 -19.57 1.24
N GLY A 199 -2.19 -18.77 2.23
CA GLY A 199 -1.52 -17.52 2.56
C GLY A 199 -1.76 -16.39 1.55
N LYS A 200 -2.81 -16.50 0.72
CA LYS A 200 -3.13 -15.55 -0.34
C LYS A 200 -4.51 -14.93 -0.14
N ALA A 201 -4.63 -13.64 -0.40
CA ALA A 201 -5.91 -12.93 -0.45
C ALA A 201 -5.73 -11.59 -1.18
N GLY A 202 -6.66 -11.28 -2.10
CA GLY A 202 -6.53 -10.17 -3.02
C GLY A 202 -5.63 -10.49 -4.22
N ILE A 203 -5.41 -9.50 -5.06
CA ILE A 203 -4.70 -9.65 -6.33
C ILE A 203 -3.69 -8.52 -6.55
N TYR A 204 -2.68 -8.81 -7.34
CA TYR A 204 -1.70 -7.85 -7.81
C TYR A 204 -1.89 -7.51 -9.28
N ALA A 205 -1.68 -6.25 -9.60
CA ALA A 205 -1.78 -5.74 -10.97
C ALA A 205 -0.58 -4.85 -11.33
N VAL A 206 -0.41 -4.65 -12.64
CA VAL A 206 0.52 -3.71 -13.23
C VAL A 206 -0.26 -2.72 -14.10
N VAL A 207 0.24 -1.48 -14.20
CA VAL A 207 -0.39 -0.44 -15.02
C VAL A 207 0.00 -0.63 -16.48
N LEU A 208 -1.00 -0.73 -17.36
CA LEU A 208 -0.81 -0.76 -18.82
C LEU A 208 -1.05 0.62 -19.44
N VAL A 209 -2.11 1.30 -19.00
CA VAL A 209 -2.46 2.65 -19.43
C VAL A 209 -2.63 3.52 -18.19
N GLU A 210 -1.86 4.58 -18.13
CA GLU A 210 -1.90 5.53 -17.04
C GLU A 210 -3.16 6.40 -17.10
N GLY A 211 -3.63 6.82 -15.94
CA GLY A 211 -4.78 7.71 -15.81
C GLY A 211 -5.06 8.05 -14.36
N THR A 212 -6.02 8.91 -14.16
CA THR A 212 -6.51 9.26 -12.82
C THR A 212 -7.65 8.34 -12.44
N ILE A 213 -7.58 7.81 -11.23
CA ILE A 213 -8.65 7.03 -10.61
C ILE A 213 -9.16 7.74 -9.36
N ARG A 214 -10.45 7.63 -9.09
CA ARG A 214 -11.15 8.28 -7.98
C ARG A 214 -12.00 7.28 -7.22
N PRO A 215 -12.23 7.50 -5.92
CA PRO A 215 -13.26 6.73 -5.21
C PRO A 215 -14.61 6.82 -5.92
N GLY A 216 -15.24 5.68 -6.13
CA GLY A 216 -16.50 5.56 -6.85
C GLY A 216 -16.37 5.30 -8.36
N ASP A 217 -15.15 5.28 -8.89
CA ASP A 217 -14.93 4.89 -10.28
C ASP A 217 -15.31 3.43 -10.51
N GLU A 218 -15.94 3.19 -11.64
CA GLU A 218 -16.32 1.85 -12.10
C GLU A 218 -15.09 1.05 -12.55
N ILE A 219 -15.12 -0.26 -12.31
CA ILE A 219 -14.13 -1.21 -12.81
C ILE A 219 -14.82 -2.12 -13.83
N ALA A 220 -14.33 -2.11 -15.04
CA ALA A 220 -14.84 -2.93 -16.15
C ALA A 220 -13.79 -3.94 -16.61
N LEU A 221 -14.22 -5.17 -16.89
CA LEU A 221 -13.41 -6.19 -17.53
C LEU A 221 -13.29 -5.86 -19.03
N LEU A 222 -12.09 -5.89 -19.60
CA LEU A 222 -11.87 -5.59 -21.01
C LEU A 222 -11.74 -6.83 -21.90
N ASP A 223 -11.30 -7.98 -21.35
CA ASP A 223 -11.05 -9.22 -22.09
C ASP A 223 -11.34 -10.48 -21.24
#